data_111cdf970b65c7613c8a7e3da488f5be
#
_entry.id   111cdf970b65c7613c8a7e3da488f5be
#
_cell.length_a   1.000
_cell.length_b   1.000
_cell.length_c   1.000
_cell.angle_alpha   90.00
_cell.angle_beta   90.00
_cell.angle_gamma   90.00
#
_symmetry.space_group_name_H-M   'P 1'
#
loop_
_entity.id
_entity.type
_entity.pdbx_description
1 polymer ?
#
loop_
_entity_poly.entity_id
_entity_poly.type
_entity_poly.pdbx_seq_one_letter_code
_entity_poly.pdbx_strand_id
1 'polypeptide(L)'
;EVIDTHGKRRDIHLKGSGRTPFSRGGDGKAVLGPVLREYIIGEAMHALGVPTTRALAAGATGAPIMRHAGPEPGAVLARVASSHLRVGTFQFFAARGETERLRQLADYAIARHYPELSGQPDQYLGLLKAVRDRQAALIAKWVLVGFVHGVMNTDNMTISGETIDYGPCAFIDGY
;
A
#
# COMPACT_ATOMS: atom_id res chain seq x y z
N GLU A 1 7.75 -7.65 -10.39
CA GLU A 1 8.53 -8.12 -9.24
C GLU A 1 10.03 -8.12 -9.57
N VAL A 2 10.84 -7.85 -8.55
CA VAL A 2 12.31 -7.88 -8.63
C VAL A 2 12.86 -8.54 -7.37
N ILE A 3 14.09 -9.05 -7.46
CA ILE A 3 14.86 -9.47 -6.29
C ILE A 3 15.87 -8.35 -5.99
N ASP A 4 15.83 -7.82 -4.77
CA ASP A 4 16.76 -6.78 -4.35
C ASP A 4 18.17 -7.34 -4.08
N THR A 5 19.12 -6.46 -3.83
CA THR A 5 20.53 -6.83 -3.57
C THR A 5 20.73 -7.67 -2.30
N HIS A 6 19.70 -7.75 -1.45
CA HIS A 6 19.69 -8.59 -0.24
C HIS A 6 18.92 -9.90 -0.45
N GLY A 7 18.59 -10.26 -1.70
CA GLY A 7 17.87 -11.48 -2.04
C GLY A 7 16.36 -11.43 -1.68
N LYS A 8 15.82 -10.26 -1.33
CA LYS A 8 14.41 -10.11 -0.98
C LYS A 8 13.57 -9.78 -2.20
N ARG A 9 12.44 -10.45 -2.33
CA ARG A 9 11.43 -10.19 -3.37
C ARG A 9 10.70 -8.89 -3.08
N ARG A 10 10.63 -8.00 -4.08
CA ARG A 10 9.96 -6.71 -4.03
C ARG A 10 9.00 -6.55 -5.20
N ASP A 11 7.91 -5.84 -4.97
CA ASP A 11 7.01 -5.40 -6.03
C ASP A 11 7.27 -3.94 -6.37
N ILE A 12 7.31 -3.64 -7.67
CA ILE A 12 7.29 -2.27 -8.16
C ILE A 12 5.90 -1.97 -8.69
N HIS A 13 5.31 -0.88 -8.23
CA HIS A 13 3.99 -0.42 -8.63
C HIS A 13 4.04 1.04 -9.08
N LEU A 14 3.46 1.33 -10.24
CA LEU A 14 3.41 2.69 -10.79
C LEU A 14 2.09 3.37 -10.38
N LYS A 15 2.14 4.25 -9.38
CA LYS A 15 1.00 5.08 -8.97
C LYS A 15 0.83 6.23 -9.96
N GLY A 16 -0.36 6.37 -10.52
CA GLY A 16 -0.67 7.44 -11.46
C GLY A 16 -0.47 7.08 -12.93
N SER A 17 -0.14 5.83 -13.27
CA SER A 17 0.16 5.38 -14.62
C SER A 17 -1.08 5.05 -15.48
N GLY A 18 -2.29 5.16 -14.94
CA GLY A 18 -3.54 4.91 -15.65
C GLY A 18 -4.46 3.92 -14.95
N ARG A 19 -5.53 3.55 -15.65
CA ARG A 19 -6.59 2.68 -15.12
C ARG A 19 -6.14 1.25 -14.92
N THR A 20 -6.67 0.64 -13.87
CA THR A 20 -6.57 -0.78 -13.57
C THR A 20 -7.97 -1.33 -13.27
N PRO A 21 -8.16 -2.66 -13.17
CA PRO A 21 -9.43 -3.26 -12.73
C PRO A 21 -9.90 -2.76 -11.35
N PHE A 22 -9.01 -2.21 -10.54
CA PHE A 22 -9.27 -1.73 -9.18
C PHE A 22 -9.52 -0.20 -9.09
N SER A 23 -9.55 0.51 -10.22
CA SER A 23 -9.65 1.99 -10.25
C SER A 23 -11.04 2.54 -9.92
N ARG A 24 -12.05 1.70 -9.72
CA ARG A 24 -13.43 2.08 -9.30
C ARG A 24 -14.02 3.24 -10.12
N GLY A 25 -13.79 3.24 -11.44
CA GLY A 25 -14.24 4.31 -12.37
C GLY A 25 -13.33 5.53 -12.45
N GLY A 26 -12.32 5.65 -11.59
CA GLY A 26 -11.32 6.71 -11.67
C GLY A 26 -10.40 6.59 -12.90
N ASP A 27 -9.69 7.66 -13.22
CA ASP A 27 -8.76 7.73 -14.35
C ASP A 27 -7.42 7.01 -14.08
N GLY A 28 -7.15 6.67 -12.82
CA GLY A 28 -5.91 6.02 -12.38
C GLY A 28 -4.68 6.91 -12.51
N LYS A 29 -4.87 8.21 -12.74
CA LYS A 29 -3.79 9.19 -12.89
C LYS A 29 -3.54 9.90 -11.55
N ALA A 30 -2.31 10.37 -11.34
CA ALA A 30 -1.93 11.17 -10.18
C ALA A 30 -1.40 12.54 -10.60
N VAL A 31 -1.67 13.55 -9.79
CA VAL A 31 -1.09 14.89 -9.95
C VAL A 31 0.17 15.02 -9.11
N LEU A 32 1.01 15.98 -9.47
CA LEU A 32 2.37 16.12 -8.93
C LEU A 32 2.41 16.30 -7.40
N GLY A 33 1.51 17.11 -6.83
CA GLY A 33 1.46 17.37 -5.39
C GLY A 33 1.35 16.09 -4.54
N PRO A 34 0.32 15.25 -4.76
CA PRO A 34 0.18 13.94 -4.11
C PRO A 34 1.36 12.99 -4.35
N VAL A 35 1.97 13.00 -5.52
CA VAL A 35 3.16 12.18 -5.83
C VAL A 35 4.36 12.60 -4.98
N LEU A 36 4.63 13.90 -4.92
CA LEU A 36 5.72 14.44 -4.10
C LEU A 36 5.48 14.24 -2.61
N ARG A 37 4.22 14.40 -2.13
CA ARG A 37 3.86 14.13 -0.75
C ARG A 37 4.17 12.69 -0.37
N GLU A 38 3.73 11.72 -1.17
CA GLU A 38 3.97 10.31 -0.90
C GLU A 38 5.47 9.99 -0.93
N TYR A 39 6.22 10.58 -1.86
CA TYR A 39 7.67 10.44 -1.91
C TYR A 39 8.33 10.93 -0.61
N ILE A 40 8.08 12.19 -0.24
CA ILE A 40 8.73 12.84 0.89
C ILE A 40 8.35 12.16 2.21
N ILE A 41 7.05 11.91 2.43
CA ILE A 41 6.57 11.35 3.69
C ILE A 41 6.94 9.87 3.80
N GLY A 42 6.87 9.10 2.71
CA GLY A 42 7.31 7.71 2.69
C GLY A 42 8.77 7.55 3.10
N GLU A 43 9.67 8.40 2.56
CA GLU A 43 11.09 8.37 2.92
C GLU A 43 11.33 8.87 4.37
N ALA A 44 10.59 9.88 4.83
CA ALA A 44 10.63 10.32 6.21
C ALA A 44 10.20 9.21 7.19
N MET A 45 9.08 8.53 6.91
CA MET A 45 8.60 7.41 7.71
C MET A 45 9.61 6.26 7.74
N HIS A 46 10.26 5.97 6.62
CA HIS A 46 11.35 5.00 6.59
C HIS A 46 12.51 5.41 7.50
N ALA A 47 12.95 6.66 7.44
CA ALA A 47 14.02 7.19 8.29
C ALA A 47 13.65 7.15 9.78
N LEU A 48 12.37 7.29 10.12
CA LEU A 48 11.84 7.14 11.49
C LEU A 48 11.69 5.67 11.94
N GLY A 49 12.04 4.69 11.09
CA GLY A 49 11.94 3.25 11.41
C GLY A 49 10.51 2.71 11.35
N VAL A 50 9.60 3.42 10.70
CA VAL A 50 8.22 2.97 10.46
C VAL A 50 8.16 2.15 9.17
N PRO A 51 7.62 0.91 9.17
CA PRO A 51 7.43 0.15 7.96
C PRO A 51 6.59 0.90 6.93
N THR A 52 7.10 1.05 5.72
CA THR A 52 6.47 1.85 4.66
C THR A 52 6.90 1.38 3.27
N THR A 53 6.05 1.62 2.28
CA THR A 53 6.46 1.57 0.88
C THR A 53 7.54 2.63 0.62
N ARG A 54 8.47 2.33 -0.28
CA ARG A 54 9.58 3.22 -0.67
C ARG A 54 9.30 3.83 -2.04
N ALA A 55 9.87 4.97 -2.28
CA ALA A 55 9.83 5.64 -3.58
C ALA A 55 11.13 5.40 -4.35
N LEU A 56 11.07 4.69 -5.46
CA LEU A 56 12.21 4.48 -6.35
C LEU A 56 12.46 5.71 -7.21
N ALA A 57 11.38 6.27 -7.79
CA ALA A 57 11.43 7.44 -8.64
C ALA A 57 10.07 8.14 -8.70
N ALA A 58 10.09 9.44 -8.92
CA ALA A 58 8.92 10.24 -9.25
C ALA A 58 9.20 11.02 -10.55
N GLY A 59 8.24 11.06 -11.46
CA GLY A 59 8.40 11.75 -12.73
C GLY A 59 7.15 12.50 -13.13
N ALA A 60 7.31 13.74 -13.65
CA ALA A 60 6.24 14.46 -14.31
C ALA A 60 5.92 13.80 -15.66
N THR A 61 4.62 13.70 -16.00
CA THR A 61 4.20 13.10 -17.29
C THR A 61 4.22 14.09 -18.45
N GLY A 62 4.36 15.40 -18.18
CA GLY A 62 4.24 16.45 -19.17
C GLY A 62 2.81 16.75 -19.60
N ALA A 63 1.83 15.96 -19.17
CA ALA A 63 0.42 16.15 -19.51
C ALA A 63 -0.37 16.72 -18.32
N PRO A 64 -1.25 17.70 -18.51
CA PRO A 64 -2.16 18.16 -17.46
C PRO A 64 -3.25 17.12 -17.19
N ILE A 65 -3.66 17.04 -15.94
CA ILE A 65 -4.77 16.20 -15.48
C ILE A 65 -5.86 17.10 -14.93
N MET A 66 -7.08 16.95 -15.45
CA MET A 66 -8.23 17.73 -14.95
C MET A 66 -8.63 17.27 -13.56
N ARG A 67 -8.73 18.21 -12.64
CA ARG A 67 -9.24 18.06 -11.27
C ARG A 67 -10.29 19.14 -10.99
N HIS A 68 -10.93 19.10 -9.82
CA HIS A 68 -11.98 20.08 -9.48
C HIS A 68 -11.49 21.54 -9.56
N ALA A 69 -10.24 21.79 -9.19
CA ALA A 69 -9.65 23.13 -9.22
C ALA A 69 -9.10 23.53 -10.61
N GLY A 70 -9.21 22.67 -11.62
CA GLY A 70 -8.70 22.89 -12.96
C GLY A 70 -7.58 21.92 -13.37
N PRO A 71 -6.81 22.26 -14.43
CA PRO A 71 -5.72 21.42 -14.88
C PRO A 71 -4.52 21.50 -13.92
N GLU A 72 -4.03 20.34 -13.50
CA GLU A 72 -2.85 20.18 -12.63
C GLU A 72 -1.77 19.36 -13.33
N PRO A 73 -0.48 19.58 -13.05
CA PRO A 73 0.61 18.77 -13.63
C PRO A 73 0.46 17.29 -13.26
N GLY A 74 0.44 16.41 -14.26
CA GLY A 74 0.41 14.96 -14.07
C GLY A 74 1.78 14.41 -13.68
N ALA A 75 1.78 13.37 -12.83
CA ALA A 75 2.99 12.68 -12.41
C ALA A 75 2.75 11.19 -12.14
N VAL A 76 3.84 10.42 -12.11
CA VAL A 76 3.85 9.00 -11.76
C VAL A 76 4.89 8.77 -10.67
N LEU A 77 4.54 7.92 -9.70
CA LEU A 77 5.44 7.44 -8.65
C LEU A 77 5.70 5.95 -8.82
N ALA A 78 6.97 5.56 -8.93
CA ALA A 78 7.38 4.17 -8.85
C ALA A 78 7.55 3.79 -7.36
N ARG A 79 6.61 3.02 -6.82
CA ARG A 79 6.64 2.51 -5.44
C ARG A 79 7.28 1.14 -5.38
N VAL A 80 8.05 0.91 -4.33
CA VAL A 80 8.63 -0.39 -4.01
C VAL A 80 8.13 -0.85 -2.65
N ALA A 81 7.66 -2.09 -2.57
CA ALA A 81 7.15 -2.69 -1.34
C ALA A 81 7.48 -4.18 -1.28
N SER A 82 7.31 -4.79 -0.11
CA SER A 82 7.33 -6.26 0.02
C SER A 82 6.21 -6.91 -0.78
N SER A 83 5.04 -6.29 -0.83
CA SER A 83 3.99 -6.46 -1.84
C SER A 83 3.01 -5.30 -1.81
N HIS A 84 2.18 -5.17 -2.86
CA HIS A 84 1.09 -4.22 -2.91
C HIS A 84 -0.29 -4.88 -2.63
N LEU A 85 -0.30 -6.09 -2.06
CA LEU A 85 -1.51 -6.73 -1.60
C LEU A 85 -2.10 -5.97 -0.42
N ARG A 86 -3.39 -5.70 -0.48
CA ARG A 86 -4.15 -4.96 0.54
C ARG A 86 -5.30 -5.80 1.06
N VAL A 87 -5.80 -5.48 2.22
CA VAL A 87 -7.04 -6.08 2.74
C VAL A 87 -8.19 -5.92 1.74
N GLY A 88 -8.27 -4.75 1.06
CA GLY A 88 -9.22 -4.49 -0.02
C GLY A 88 -9.14 -5.45 -1.19
N THR A 89 -7.97 -6.03 -1.49
CA THR A 89 -7.83 -7.05 -2.55
C THR A 89 -8.63 -8.32 -2.20
N PHE A 90 -8.60 -8.74 -0.95
CA PHE A 90 -9.40 -9.86 -0.45
C PHE A 90 -10.89 -9.53 -0.47
N GLN A 91 -11.25 -8.33 -0.03
CA GLN A 91 -12.63 -7.85 -0.05
C GLN A 91 -13.20 -7.80 -1.48
N PHE A 92 -12.39 -7.46 -2.48
CA PHE A 92 -12.79 -7.44 -3.88
C PHE A 92 -13.30 -8.80 -4.37
N PHE A 93 -12.59 -9.89 -4.05
CA PHE A 93 -13.02 -11.25 -4.42
C PHE A 93 -14.16 -11.77 -3.53
N ALA A 94 -14.12 -11.48 -2.23
CA ALA A 94 -15.17 -11.88 -1.30
C ALA A 94 -16.53 -11.28 -1.67
N ALA A 95 -16.58 -9.98 -2.00
CA ALA A 95 -17.81 -9.30 -2.40
C ALA A 95 -18.43 -9.83 -3.72
N ARG A 96 -17.65 -10.56 -4.52
CA ARG A 96 -18.09 -11.21 -5.76
C ARG A 96 -18.45 -12.68 -5.59
N GLY A 97 -18.31 -13.24 -4.38
CA GLY A 97 -18.50 -14.66 -4.13
C GLY A 97 -17.44 -15.56 -4.79
N GLU A 98 -16.29 -15.01 -5.19
CA GLU A 98 -15.22 -15.71 -5.88
C GLU A 98 -14.33 -16.47 -4.89
N THR A 99 -14.90 -17.44 -4.18
CA THR A 99 -14.25 -18.13 -3.05
C THR A 99 -12.94 -18.82 -3.44
N GLU A 100 -12.88 -19.45 -4.61
CA GLU A 100 -11.65 -20.12 -5.05
C GLU A 100 -10.51 -19.13 -5.33
N ARG A 101 -10.81 -17.99 -5.94
CA ARG A 101 -9.83 -16.92 -6.13
C ARG A 101 -9.39 -16.28 -4.81
N LEU A 102 -10.32 -16.14 -3.87
CA LEU A 102 -10.03 -15.66 -2.53
C LEU A 102 -9.07 -16.62 -1.81
N ARG A 103 -9.30 -17.95 -1.94
CA ARG A 103 -8.41 -18.97 -1.37
C ARG A 103 -7.02 -18.91 -2.00
N GLN A 104 -6.94 -18.88 -3.33
CA GLN A 104 -5.66 -18.75 -4.05
C GLN A 104 -4.88 -17.50 -3.62
N LEU A 105 -5.58 -16.36 -3.42
CA LEU A 105 -4.97 -15.14 -2.93
C LEU A 105 -4.45 -15.30 -1.50
N ALA A 106 -5.19 -15.99 -0.63
CA ALA A 106 -4.78 -16.27 0.74
C ALA A 106 -3.55 -17.20 0.79
N ASP A 107 -3.56 -18.26 -0.01
CA ASP A 107 -2.41 -19.18 -0.12
C ASP A 107 -1.16 -18.45 -0.63
N TYR A 108 -1.31 -17.57 -1.64
CA TYR A 108 -0.23 -16.73 -2.13
C TYR A 108 0.29 -15.78 -1.04
N ALA A 109 -0.60 -15.12 -0.29
CA ALA A 109 -0.22 -14.20 0.77
C ALA A 109 0.50 -14.93 1.92
N ILE A 110 0.04 -16.14 2.29
CA ILE A 110 0.69 -17.01 3.27
C ILE A 110 2.09 -17.37 2.79
N ALA A 111 2.22 -17.95 1.61
CA ALA A 111 3.51 -18.38 1.07
C ALA A 111 4.53 -17.22 0.99
N ARG A 112 4.05 -16.01 0.73
CA ARG A 112 4.91 -14.84 0.54
C ARG A 112 5.30 -14.12 1.84
N HIS A 113 4.35 -13.95 2.77
CA HIS A 113 4.50 -13.06 3.93
C HIS A 113 4.46 -13.77 5.28
N TYR A 114 3.92 -15.00 5.30
CA TYR A 114 3.66 -15.79 6.52
C TYR A 114 3.91 -17.28 6.29
N PRO A 115 5.09 -17.64 5.72
CA PRO A 115 5.36 -19.02 5.31
C PRO A 115 5.26 -20.04 6.47
N GLU A 116 5.40 -19.57 7.71
CA GLU A 116 5.23 -20.37 8.93
C GLU A 116 3.80 -20.90 9.11
N LEU A 117 2.81 -20.28 8.47
CA LEU A 117 1.40 -20.71 8.51
C LEU A 117 1.08 -21.77 7.46
N SER A 118 1.95 -21.98 6.49
CA SER A 118 1.68 -22.88 5.37
C SER A 118 1.47 -24.32 5.83
N GLY A 119 0.34 -24.92 5.43
CA GLY A 119 -0.01 -26.28 5.79
C GLY A 119 -0.57 -26.47 7.22
N GLN A 120 -0.71 -25.41 8.00
CA GLN A 120 -1.35 -25.49 9.31
C GLN A 120 -2.88 -25.71 9.15
N PRO A 121 -3.53 -26.47 10.04
CA PRO A 121 -4.96 -26.76 9.94
C PRO A 121 -5.85 -25.52 9.87
N ASP A 122 -5.45 -24.42 10.52
CA ASP A 122 -6.18 -23.15 10.59
C ASP A 122 -5.44 -22.00 9.91
N GLN A 123 -4.66 -22.28 8.86
CA GLN A 123 -3.77 -21.31 8.17
C GLN A 123 -4.47 -20.00 7.77
N TYR A 124 -5.76 -20.04 7.37
CA TYR A 124 -6.49 -18.82 6.98
C TYR A 124 -6.88 -17.97 8.18
N LEU A 125 -7.26 -18.59 9.29
CA LEU A 125 -7.47 -17.86 10.55
C LEU A 125 -6.15 -17.33 11.09
N GLY A 126 -5.08 -18.10 10.93
CA GLY A 126 -3.71 -17.68 11.22
C GLY A 126 -3.32 -16.43 10.42
N LEU A 127 -3.59 -16.41 9.11
CA LEU A 127 -3.35 -15.24 8.26
C LEU A 127 -4.10 -14.01 8.76
N LEU A 128 -5.40 -14.13 9.08
CA LEU A 128 -6.18 -13.01 9.61
C LEU A 128 -5.57 -12.44 10.90
N LYS A 129 -5.19 -13.31 11.83
CA LYS A 129 -4.54 -12.92 13.10
C LYS A 129 -3.19 -12.23 12.86
N ALA A 130 -2.35 -12.81 11.99
CA ALA A 130 -1.02 -12.26 11.70
C ALA A 130 -1.10 -10.89 11.01
N VAL A 131 -2.02 -10.69 10.07
CA VAL A 131 -2.26 -9.39 9.43
C VAL A 131 -2.77 -8.36 10.45
N ARG A 132 -3.74 -8.74 11.31
CA ARG A 132 -4.21 -7.88 12.40
C ARG A 132 -3.06 -7.42 13.29
N ASP A 133 -2.21 -8.34 13.71
CA ASP A 133 -1.13 -8.05 14.65
C ASP A 133 -0.06 -7.15 14.00
N ARG A 134 0.26 -7.36 12.72
CA ARG A 134 1.14 -6.46 11.97
C ARG A 134 0.55 -5.07 11.82
N GLN A 135 -0.75 -4.95 11.51
CA GLN A 135 -1.41 -3.65 11.41
C GLN A 135 -1.47 -2.94 12.76
N ALA A 136 -1.75 -3.64 13.85
CA ALA A 136 -1.72 -3.07 15.20
C ALA A 136 -0.33 -2.54 15.56
N ALA A 137 0.72 -3.32 15.28
CA ALA A 137 2.10 -2.90 15.52
C ALA A 137 2.50 -1.69 14.64
N LEU A 138 2.02 -1.63 13.39
CA LEU A 138 2.25 -0.49 12.51
C LEU A 138 1.61 0.79 13.05
N ILE A 139 0.31 0.71 13.43
CA ILE A 139 -0.43 1.86 13.96
C ILE A 139 0.18 2.35 15.28
N ALA A 140 0.64 1.44 16.13
CA ALA A 140 1.36 1.83 17.35
C ALA A 140 2.62 2.66 17.03
N LYS A 141 3.38 2.31 15.99
CA LYS A 141 4.52 3.11 15.54
C LYS A 141 4.10 4.48 15.01
N TRP A 142 2.96 4.57 14.28
CA TRP A 142 2.45 5.87 13.83
C TRP A 142 2.15 6.79 15.01
N VAL A 143 1.47 6.27 16.03
CA VAL A 143 1.15 7.04 17.24
C VAL A 143 2.41 7.55 17.93
N LEU A 144 3.44 6.70 18.04
CA LEU A 144 4.71 7.07 18.68
C LEU A 144 5.46 8.22 17.98
N VAL A 145 5.27 8.39 16.67
CA VAL A 145 5.88 9.50 15.90
C VAL A 145 4.87 10.62 15.59
N GLY A 146 3.69 10.59 16.19
CA GLY A 146 2.63 11.57 15.96
C GLY A 146 2.05 11.55 14.55
N PHE A 147 2.16 10.44 13.81
CA PHE A 147 1.66 10.34 12.45
C PHE A 147 0.19 9.95 12.42
N VAL A 148 -0.61 10.68 11.63
CA VAL A 148 -2.02 10.40 11.34
C VAL A 148 -2.18 10.17 9.83
N HIS A 149 -2.60 8.97 9.44
CA HIS A 149 -2.78 8.61 8.03
C HIS A 149 -3.94 9.37 7.37
N GLY A 150 -5.02 9.59 8.09
CA GLY A 150 -6.19 10.34 7.63
C GLY A 150 -7.19 9.59 6.76
N VAL A 151 -6.81 8.46 6.14
CA VAL A 151 -7.69 7.61 5.32
C VAL A 151 -7.38 6.13 5.58
N MET A 152 -7.85 5.62 6.71
CA MET A 152 -7.70 4.19 7.06
C MET A 152 -8.92 3.40 6.59
N ASN A 153 -8.82 2.84 5.40
CA ASN A 153 -9.76 1.87 4.85
C ASN A 153 -9.01 0.63 4.36
N THR A 154 -9.71 -0.37 3.89
CA THR A 154 -9.14 -1.65 3.45
C THR A 154 -8.18 -1.53 2.26
N ASP A 155 -8.29 -0.45 1.47
CA ASP A 155 -7.37 -0.18 0.35
C ASP A 155 -6.02 0.40 0.82
N ASN A 156 -5.96 0.92 2.05
CA ASN A 156 -4.76 1.53 2.65
C ASN A 156 -4.16 0.66 3.77
N MET A 157 -4.57 -0.60 3.85
CA MET A 157 -4.06 -1.60 4.79
C MET A 157 -3.36 -2.72 4.03
N THR A 158 -2.02 -2.71 4.01
CA THR A 158 -1.24 -3.74 3.31
C THR A 158 -1.17 -5.04 4.10
N ILE A 159 -1.13 -6.16 3.40
CA ILE A 159 -0.93 -7.49 4.02
C ILE A 159 0.47 -7.61 4.63
N SER A 160 1.45 -6.92 4.05
CA SER A 160 2.83 -6.87 4.54
C SER A 160 3.02 -6.06 5.83
N GLY A 161 2.06 -5.19 6.20
CA GLY A 161 2.19 -4.28 7.33
C GLY A 161 3.05 -3.04 7.04
N GLU A 162 3.16 -2.64 5.78
CA GLU A 162 3.82 -1.41 5.35
C GLU A 162 2.80 -0.29 5.16
N THR A 163 3.13 0.94 5.59
CA THR A 163 2.32 2.14 5.31
C THR A 163 2.27 2.43 3.82
N ILE A 164 1.12 2.79 3.29
CA ILE A 164 0.92 3.05 1.86
C ILE A 164 -0.09 4.17 1.64
N ASP A 165 -0.03 4.83 0.47
CA ASP A 165 -1.02 5.82 0.01
C ASP A 165 -1.15 7.04 0.93
N TYR A 166 -0.08 7.81 1.06
CA TYR A 166 -0.02 9.05 1.82
C TYR A 166 -0.87 10.14 1.16
N GLY A 167 -2.18 10.13 1.47
CA GLY A 167 -3.15 11.11 1.02
C GLY A 167 -3.18 12.34 1.94
N PRO A 168 -4.26 12.55 2.72
CA PRO A 168 -4.38 13.70 3.63
C PRO A 168 -3.63 13.50 4.96
N CYS A 169 -2.52 12.74 4.95
CA CYS A 169 -1.75 12.46 6.15
C CYS A 169 -1.12 13.72 6.76
N ALA A 170 -0.92 13.69 8.07
CA ALA A 170 -0.30 14.77 8.82
C ALA A 170 0.50 14.23 10.01
N PHE A 171 1.40 15.05 10.54
CA PHE A 171 1.98 14.85 11.87
C PHE A 171 1.31 15.79 12.86
N ILE A 172 1.18 15.37 14.11
CA ILE A 172 0.60 16.15 15.19
C ILE A 172 1.56 17.26 15.59
N ASP A 173 1.10 18.52 15.66
CA ASP A 173 1.90 19.70 15.99
C ASP A 173 2.11 19.90 17.49
N GLY A 174 1.32 19.25 18.34
CA GLY A 174 1.40 19.38 19.79
C GLY A 174 0.87 18.15 20.51
N TYR A 175 1.20 18.04 21.76
CA TYR A 175 0.76 16.95 22.65
C TYR A 175 -0.32 17.47 23.61
#